data_f3f86bf0037e2cc8c214f80d0732705d
#
_entry.id   f3f86bf0037e2cc8c214f80d0732705d
#
_cell.length_a   1.000
_cell.length_b   1.000
_cell.length_c   1.000
_cell.angle_alpha   90.00
_cell.angle_beta   90.00
_cell.angle_gamma   90.00
#
_symmetry.space_group_name_H-M   'P 1'
#
loop_
_entity.id
_entity.type
_entity.pdbx_description
1 polymer ?
#
loop_
_entity_poly.entity_id
_entity_poly.type
_entity_poly.pdbx_seq_one_letter_code
_entity_poly.pdbx_strand_id
1 'polypeptide(L)'
;MLDCVVFDMDGTLLDTEWISVIAWQTAGREMGIEIPKDFITGYFGMNRAAIDELYRQTYGPDFPIDALRARRVQLGEEFFQREPVHPKPGARELLIYLADRSIPALLATGTEYVKARQELEETGLWEYLQGSICGSMVTRCKPDPEIYQRAMALAGAIPGRTLVVEDSQNGVKAGIAAGCKTVLIPDTWTPTGDFDGKLYACLDTLLELIPIVDKLDRKEEETK
;
A
#
# COMPACT_ATOMS: atom_id res chain seq x y z
N MET A 1 14.18 -4.32 -19.65
CA MET A 1 14.79 -4.15 -18.31
C MET A 1 13.80 -3.39 -17.42
N LEU A 2 13.61 -3.78 -16.18
CA LEU A 2 12.77 -3.12 -15.19
C LEU A 2 13.61 -2.01 -14.50
N ASP A 3 13.10 -0.79 -14.39
CA ASP A 3 13.82 0.29 -13.71
C ASP A 3 13.68 0.21 -12.20
N CYS A 4 12.48 -0.13 -11.69
CA CYS A 4 12.23 -0.33 -10.27
C CYS A 4 10.91 -1.07 -10.02
N VAL A 5 10.76 -1.55 -8.78
CA VAL A 5 9.49 -2.02 -8.21
C VAL A 5 9.10 -1.08 -7.08
N VAL A 6 7.87 -0.57 -7.10
CA VAL A 6 7.32 0.31 -6.08
C VAL A 6 6.23 -0.43 -5.33
N PHE A 7 6.41 -0.59 -4.03
CA PHE A 7 5.49 -1.31 -3.15
C PHE A 7 4.64 -0.35 -2.34
N ASP A 8 3.37 -0.65 -2.18
CA ASP A 8 2.62 -0.19 -1.02
C ASP A 8 3.12 -0.91 0.25
N MET A 9 2.70 -0.45 1.43
CA MET A 9 3.11 -1.00 2.71
C MET A 9 2.03 -1.84 3.37
N ASP A 10 0.95 -1.17 3.75
CA ASP A 10 -0.12 -1.75 4.57
C ASP A 10 -0.96 -2.72 3.72
N GLY A 11 -1.02 -4.00 4.10
CA GLY A 11 -1.68 -5.04 3.29
C GLY A 11 -0.83 -5.60 2.15
N THR A 12 0.25 -4.92 1.74
CA THR A 12 1.16 -5.35 0.66
C THR A 12 2.47 -5.93 1.22
N LEU A 13 3.29 -5.13 1.88
CA LEU A 13 4.53 -5.61 2.53
C LEU A 13 4.31 -6.08 3.96
N LEU A 14 3.39 -5.43 4.68
CA LEU A 14 3.06 -5.70 6.08
C LEU A 14 1.61 -6.19 6.21
N ASP A 15 1.39 -7.15 7.11
CA ASP A 15 0.06 -7.71 7.42
C ASP A 15 -0.64 -6.86 8.49
N THR A 16 -1.06 -5.65 8.12
CA THR A 16 -1.58 -4.62 9.04
C THR A 16 -3.04 -4.23 8.81
N GLU A 17 -3.62 -4.48 7.64
CA GLU A 17 -4.94 -3.97 7.29
C GLU A 17 -6.09 -4.57 8.10
N TRP A 18 -6.06 -5.88 8.37
CA TRP A 18 -7.08 -6.55 9.16
C TRP A 18 -7.19 -5.97 10.59
N ILE A 19 -6.05 -5.59 11.20
CA ILE A 19 -6.02 -4.91 12.50
C ILE A 19 -6.67 -3.54 12.39
N SER A 20 -6.40 -2.81 11.30
CA SER A 20 -7.02 -1.53 11.02
C SER A 20 -8.54 -1.66 10.98
N VAL A 21 -9.07 -2.65 10.28
CA VAL A 21 -10.53 -2.91 10.22
C VAL A 21 -11.10 -3.17 11.62
N ILE A 22 -10.49 -4.08 12.39
CA ILE A 22 -10.96 -4.42 13.75
C ILE A 22 -10.92 -3.19 14.67
N ALA A 23 -9.85 -2.40 14.61
CA ALA A 23 -9.68 -1.23 15.46
C ALA A 23 -10.72 -0.13 15.14
N TRP A 24 -10.99 0.15 13.86
CA TRP A 24 -12.04 1.08 13.45
C TRP A 24 -13.44 0.63 13.88
N GLN A 25 -13.77 -0.65 13.65
CA GLN A 25 -15.07 -1.20 14.06
C GLN A 25 -15.25 -1.21 15.57
N THR A 26 -14.19 -1.51 16.33
CA THR A 26 -14.24 -1.53 17.79
C THR A 26 -14.39 -0.12 18.35
N ALA A 27 -13.59 0.85 17.86
CA ALA A 27 -13.72 2.25 18.26
C ALA A 27 -15.13 2.80 17.94
N GLY A 28 -15.67 2.46 16.78
CA GLY A 28 -17.04 2.84 16.41
C GLY A 28 -18.08 2.26 17.40
N ARG A 29 -18.02 0.97 17.69
CA ARG A 29 -18.95 0.31 18.63
C ARG A 29 -18.89 0.91 20.04
N GLU A 30 -17.70 1.24 20.54
CA GLU A 30 -17.53 1.92 21.84
C GLU A 30 -18.19 3.30 21.86
N MET A 31 -18.32 3.95 20.71
CA MET A 31 -19.02 5.25 20.55
C MET A 31 -20.48 5.11 20.12
N GLY A 32 -21.03 3.88 20.07
CA GLY A 32 -22.39 3.62 19.62
C GLY A 32 -22.59 3.76 18.11
N ILE A 33 -21.53 3.66 17.32
CA ILE A 33 -21.54 3.82 15.86
C ILE A 33 -21.13 2.51 15.21
N GLU A 34 -21.95 2.00 14.30
CA GLU A 34 -21.57 0.85 13.47
C GLU A 34 -20.86 1.33 12.21
N ILE A 35 -19.63 0.88 12.01
CA ILE A 35 -18.83 1.21 10.83
C ILE A 35 -18.66 -0.07 9.99
N PRO A 36 -19.28 -0.14 8.80
CA PRO A 36 -19.19 -1.31 7.94
C PRO A 36 -17.75 -1.58 7.46
N LYS A 37 -17.38 -2.87 7.37
CA LYS A 37 -16.07 -3.27 6.84
C LYS A 37 -15.83 -2.64 5.45
N ASP A 38 -16.79 -2.73 4.55
CA ASP A 38 -16.66 -2.24 3.17
C ASP A 38 -16.45 -0.72 3.10
N PHE A 39 -17.01 0.04 4.06
CA PHE A 39 -16.72 1.46 4.19
C PHE A 39 -15.26 1.70 4.57
N ILE A 40 -14.72 0.91 5.51
CA ILE A 40 -13.32 1.00 5.95
C ILE A 40 -12.37 0.64 4.81
N THR A 41 -12.57 -0.52 4.18
CA THR A 41 -11.69 -0.99 3.10
C THR A 41 -11.78 -0.10 1.86
N GLY A 42 -12.91 0.58 1.64
CA GLY A 42 -13.11 1.51 0.54
C GLY A 42 -12.20 2.75 0.56
N TYR A 43 -11.67 3.14 1.72
CA TYR A 43 -10.75 4.27 1.82
C TYR A 43 -9.27 3.88 2.03
N PHE A 44 -8.95 2.59 2.01
CA PHE A 44 -7.56 2.15 2.09
C PHE A 44 -6.71 2.79 0.97
N GLY A 45 -5.46 3.12 1.30
CA GLY A 45 -4.59 3.90 0.44
C GLY A 45 -4.82 5.41 0.44
N MET A 46 -5.90 5.92 1.05
CA MET A 46 -6.15 7.37 1.18
C MET A 46 -5.39 7.97 2.38
N ASN A 47 -5.08 9.26 2.31
CA ASN A 47 -4.49 9.98 3.43
C ASN A 47 -5.52 10.36 4.49
N ARG A 48 -5.01 10.79 5.67
CA ARG A 48 -5.85 11.18 6.81
C ARG A 48 -6.92 12.21 6.46
N ALA A 49 -6.56 13.28 5.76
CA ALA A 49 -7.49 14.38 5.48
C ALA A 49 -8.67 13.92 4.61
N ALA A 50 -8.40 13.08 3.60
CA ALA A 50 -9.42 12.53 2.73
C ALA A 50 -10.34 11.55 3.47
N ILE A 51 -9.81 10.74 4.39
CA ILE A 51 -10.61 9.85 5.24
C ILE A 51 -11.51 10.66 6.17
N ASP A 52 -10.96 11.69 6.83
CA ASP A 52 -11.74 12.54 7.74
C ASP A 52 -12.90 13.21 7.02
N GLU A 53 -12.68 13.70 5.81
CA GLU A 53 -13.72 14.29 4.99
C GLU A 53 -14.78 13.27 4.58
N LEU A 54 -14.38 12.04 4.21
CA LEU A 54 -15.30 10.96 3.88
C LEU A 54 -16.22 10.60 5.06
N TYR A 55 -15.68 10.56 6.29
CA TYR A 55 -16.48 10.34 7.50
C TYR A 55 -17.49 11.46 7.73
N ARG A 56 -17.09 12.74 7.57
CA ARG A 56 -18.01 13.90 7.70
C ARG A 56 -19.10 13.89 6.64
N GLN A 57 -18.78 13.51 5.42
CA GLN A 57 -19.78 13.38 4.34
C GLN A 57 -20.78 12.26 4.61
N THR A 58 -20.34 11.16 5.21
CA THR A 58 -21.16 9.96 5.44
C THR A 58 -22.02 10.08 6.70
N TYR A 59 -21.43 10.58 7.80
CA TYR A 59 -22.06 10.58 9.12
C TYR A 59 -22.47 11.99 9.62
N GLY A 60 -22.19 13.01 8.84
CA GLY A 60 -22.51 14.42 9.15
C GLY A 60 -21.30 15.29 9.51
N PRO A 61 -21.40 16.62 9.32
CA PRO A 61 -20.27 17.54 9.49
C PRO A 61 -19.72 17.58 10.92
N ASP A 62 -20.57 17.31 11.92
CA ASP A 62 -20.20 17.30 13.34
C ASP A 62 -19.72 15.93 13.83
N PHE A 63 -19.48 14.99 12.91
CA PHE A 63 -19.02 13.65 13.27
C PHE A 63 -17.68 13.71 14.02
N PRO A 64 -17.56 13.06 15.20
CA PRO A 64 -16.40 13.19 16.07
C PRO A 64 -15.20 12.34 15.58
N ILE A 65 -14.78 12.55 14.33
CA ILE A 65 -13.74 11.75 13.68
C ILE A 65 -12.41 11.76 14.43
N ASP A 66 -12.04 12.86 15.06
CA ASP A 66 -10.79 12.95 15.81
C ASP A 66 -10.80 12.05 17.06
N ALA A 67 -11.93 12.00 17.79
CA ALA A 67 -12.11 11.12 18.95
C ALA A 67 -12.12 9.64 18.52
N LEU A 68 -12.86 9.33 17.46
CA LEU A 68 -12.91 7.98 16.88
C LEU A 68 -11.51 7.52 16.45
N ARG A 69 -10.76 8.37 15.75
CA ARG A 69 -9.40 8.10 15.31
C ARG A 69 -8.45 7.90 16.49
N ALA A 70 -8.52 8.76 17.49
CA ALA A 70 -7.67 8.64 18.68
C ALA A 70 -7.88 7.26 19.35
N ARG A 71 -9.15 6.85 19.50
CA ARG A 71 -9.47 5.54 20.08
C ARG A 71 -9.00 4.39 19.19
N ARG A 72 -9.20 4.51 17.87
CA ARG A 72 -8.69 3.52 16.90
C ARG A 72 -7.18 3.34 17.00
N VAL A 73 -6.42 4.45 17.12
CA VAL A 73 -4.95 4.40 17.26
C VAL A 73 -4.58 3.65 18.54
N GLN A 74 -5.19 3.99 19.68
CA GLN A 74 -4.95 3.29 20.95
C GLN A 74 -5.22 1.78 20.85
N LEU A 75 -6.33 1.38 20.23
CA LEU A 75 -6.66 -0.03 20.01
C LEU A 75 -5.63 -0.74 19.12
N GLY A 76 -5.14 -0.06 18.08
CA GLY A 76 -4.08 -0.59 17.25
C GLY A 76 -2.77 -0.77 18.03
N GLU A 77 -2.38 0.22 18.84
CA GLU A 77 -1.19 0.15 19.69
C GLU A 77 -1.32 -0.97 20.74
N GLU A 78 -2.48 -1.09 21.41
CA GLU A 78 -2.77 -2.18 22.36
C GLU A 78 -2.65 -3.55 21.69
N PHE A 79 -3.04 -3.65 20.42
CA PHE A 79 -2.93 -4.87 19.64
C PHE A 79 -1.47 -5.20 19.33
N PHE A 80 -0.72 -4.25 18.79
CA PHE A 80 0.70 -4.44 18.44
C PHE A 80 1.63 -4.66 19.65
N GLN A 81 1.22 -4.24 20.86
CA GLN A 81 1.92 -4.62 22.09
C GLN A 81 1.81 -6.11 22.41
N ARG A 82 0.78 -6.78 21.92
CA ARG A 82 0.52 -8.21 22.14
C ARG A 82 1.01 -9.08 20.99
N GLU A 83 0.88 -8.54 19.79
CA GLU A 83 1.25 -9.21 18.52
C GLU A 83 2.06 -8.24 17.66
N PRO A 84 3.35 -8.51 17.42
CA PRO A 84 4.18 -7.65 16.58
C PRO A 84 3.66 -7.62 15.14
N VAL A 85 3.99 -6.55 14.42
CA VAL A 85 3.73 -6.47 12.98
C VAL A 85 4.53 -7.55 12.26
N HIS A 86 3.89 -8.26 11.35
CA HIS A 86 4.52 -9.29 10.55
C HIS A 86 4.62 -8.87 9.08
N PRO A 87 5.71 -9.24 8.39
CA PRO A 87 5.76 -9.18 6.94
C PRO A 87 4.66 -10.04 6.31
N LYS A 88 4.11 -9.60 5.20
CA LYS A 88 3.28 -10.48 4.35
C LYS A 88 4.13 -11.65 3.84
N PRO A 89 3.52 -12.85 3.68
CA PRO A 89 4.23 -14.01 3.13
C PRO A 89 4.90 -13.69 1.79
N GLY A 90 6.21 -13.96 1.72
CA GLY A 90 7.02 -13.69 0.52
C GLY A 90 7.59 -12.27 0.40
N ALA A 91 7.26 -11.34 1.30
CA ALA A 91 7.76 -9.96 1.22
C ALA A 91 9.29 -9.89 1.33
N ARG A 92 9.86 -10.54 2.35
CA ARG A 92 11.30 -10.57 2.56
C ARG A 92 12.03 -11.27 1.40
N GLU A 93 11.54 -12.42 1.00
CA GLU A 93 12.14 -13.22 -0.08
C GLU A 93 12.14 -12.46 -1.40
N LEU A 94 11.04 -11.75 -1.72
CA LEU A 94 10.96 -10.93 -2.93
C LEU A 94 11.91 -9.73 -2.88
N LEU A 95 12.00 -9.04 -1.74
CA LEU A 95 12.90 -7.89 -1.59
C LEU A 95 14.37 -8.32 -1.70
N ILE A 96 14.77 -9.44 -1.09
CA ILE A 96 16.11 -10.04 -1.25
C ILE A 96 16.35 -10.37 -2.73
N TYR A 97 15.37 -11.01 -3.38
CA TYR A 97 15.46 -11.38 -4.79
C TYR A 97 15.71 -10.17 -5.71
N LEU A 98 15.02 -9.02 -5.43
CA LEU A 98 15.23 -7.78 -6.18
C LEU A 98 16.62 -7.18 -5.91
N ALA A 99 17.07 -7.18 -4.64
CA ALA A 99 18.37 -6.70 -4.24
C ALA A 99 19.52 -7.48 -4.93
N ASP A 100 19.44 -8.81 -4.97
CA ASP A 100 20.43 -9.68 -5.64
C ASP A 100 20.55 -9.40 -7.14
N ARG A 101 19.49 -8.84 -7.75
CA ARG A 101 19.46 -8.44 -9.17
C ARG A 101 19.73 -6.97 -9.39
N SER A 102 20.02 -6.21 -8.34
CA SER A 102 20.19 -4.75 -8.40
C SER A 102 18.97 -4.03 -9.02
N ILE A 103 17.76 -4.58 -8.81
CA ILE A 103 16.49 -3.95 -9.19
C ILE A 103 16.02 -3.12 -7.99
N PRO A 104 15.95 -1.79 -8.10
CA PRO A 104 15.55 -0.94 -7.00
C PRO A 104 14.13 -1.24 -6.53
N ALA A 105 13.96 -1.41 -5.20
CA ALA A 105 12.68 -1.48 -4.51
C ALA A 105 12.42 -0.17 -3.77
N LEU A 106 11.26 0.45 -3.98
CA LEU A 106 10.85 1.68 -3.33
C LEU A 106 9.53 1.49 -2.59
N LEU A 107 9.32 2.30 -1.57
CA LEU A 107 8.07 2.38 -0.84
C LEU A 107 7.21 3.54 -1.33
N ALA A 108 5.89 3.32 -1.45
CA ALA A 108 4.90 4.37 -1.73
C ALA A 108 3.64 4.13 -0.88
N THR A 109 3.61 4.69 0.33
CA THR A 109 2.55 4.44 1.33
C THR A 109 1.81 5.70 1.75
N GLY A 110 0.51 5.58 2.06
CA GLY A 110 -0.27 6.63 2.72
C GLY A 110 0.12 6.86 4.19
N THR A 111 0.86 5.95 4.78
CA THR A 111 1.32 6.02 6.17
C THR A 111 2.40 7.09 6.35
N GLU A 112 2.44 7.74 7.51
CA GLU A 112 3.44 8.77 7.85
C GLU A 112 4.84 8.17 7.94
N TYR A 113 5.86 8.93 7.51
CA TYR A 113 7.25 8.47 7.38
C TYR A 113 7.81 7.82 8.65
N VAL A 114 7.61 8.47 9.82
CA VAL A 114 8.18 7.98 11.08
C VAL A 114 7.61 6.60 11.42
N LYS A 115 6.30 6.42 11.27
CA LYS A 115 5.61 5.15 11.52
C LYS A 115 6.01 4.09 10.49
N ALA A 116 5.97 4.42 9.20
CA ALA A 116 6.33 3.49 8.14
C ALA A 116 7.76 2.97 8.30
N ARG A 117 8.70 3.86 8.61
CA ARG A 117 10.08 3.50 8.86
C ARG A 117 10.22 2.57 10.05
N GLN A 118 9.60 2.91 11.19
CA GLN A 118 9.66 2.10 12.40
C GLN A 118 9.15 0.67 12.15
N GLU A 119 7.97 0.52 11.58
CA GLU A 119 7.37 -0.79 11.33
C GLU A 119 8.19 -1.64 10.34
N LEU A 120 8.77 -1.01 9.32
CA LEU A 120 9.63 -1.71 8.35
C LEU A 120 11.02 -2.02 8.92
N GLU A 121 11.56 -1.21 9.85
CA GLU A 121 12.79 -1.54 10.58
C GLU A 121 12.57 -2.70 11.56
N GLU A 122 11.46 -2.69 12.32
CA GLU A 122 11.10 -3.77 13.25
C GLU A 122 10.88 -5.11 12.54
N THR A 123 10.35 -5.08 11.31
CA THR A 123 10.18 -6.28 10.48
C THR A 123 11.43 -6.64 9.67
N GLY A 124 12.48 -5.80 9.68
CA GLY A 124 13.73 -5.99 8.92
C GLY A 124 13.52 -5.95 7.42
N LEU A 125 12.56 -5.18 6.92
CA LEU A 125 12.34 -4.96 5.48
C LEU A 125 12.92 -3.63 5.00
N TRP A 126 13.13 -2.66 5.90
CA TRP A 126 13.59 -1.32 5.55
C TRP A 126 14.92 -1.31 4.81
N GLU A 127 15.85 -2.18 5.19
CA GLU A 127 17.20 -2.26 4.62
C GLU A 127 17.24 -2.58 3.11
N TYR A 128 16.16 -3.20 2.59
CA TYR A 128 16.04 -3.55 1.17
C TYR A 128 15.43 -2.43 0.32
N LEU A 129 14.94 -1.35 0.93
CA LEU A 129 14.29 -0.25 0.23
C LEU A 129 15.27 0.87 -0.06
N GLN A 130 15.42 1.26 -1.32
CA GLN A 130 16.33 2.34 -1.76
C GLN A 130 15.72 3.74 -1.64
N GLY A 131 14.43 3.83 -1.30
CA GLY A 131 13.75 5.10 -1.09
C GLY A 131 12.29 4.93 -0.71
N SER A 132 11.70 6.01 -0.21
CA SER A 132 10.30 6.00 0.22
C SER A 132 9.61 7.32 -0.09
N ILE A 133 8.34 7.24 -0.48
CA ILE A 133 7.39 8.36 -0.53
C ILE A 133 6.24 8.01 0.41
N CYS A 134 6.02 8.85 1.41
CA CYS A 134 5.04 8.67 2.47
C CYS A 134 3.92 9.70 2.41
N GLY A 135 2.82 9.48 3.12
CA GLY A 135 1.59 10.27 3.02
C GLY A 135 1.75 11.78 3.19
N SER A 136 2.66 12.23 4.07
CA SER A 136 2.97 13.65 4.26
C SER A 136 3.82 14.28 3.14
N MET A 137 4.39 13.45 2.27
CA MET A 137 5.25 13.90 1.16
C MET A 137 4.46 14.19 -0.12
N VAL A 138 3.16 13.94 -0.16
CA VAL A 138 2.30 14.17 -1.33
C VAL A 138 1.17 15.15 -1.01
N THR A 139 0.73 15.87 -2.03
CA THR A 139 -0.40 16.79 -1.91
C THR A 139 -1.73 16.07 -2.16
N ARG A 140 -1.74 15.14 -3.11
CA ARG A 140 -2.90 14.34 -3.48
C ARG A 140 -2.63 12.88 -3.17
N CYS A 141 -3.53 12.28 -2.37
CA CYS A 141 -3.44 10.87 -2.02
C CYS A 141 -3.98 9.96 -3.13
N LYS A 142 -3.69 8.66 -3.03
CA LYS A 142 -4.35 7.62 -3.82
C LYS A 142 -5.88 7.83 -3.77
N PRO A 143 -6.58 7.76 -4.91
CA PRO A 143 -6.19 7.22 -6.20
C PRO A 143 -5.47 8.19 -7.15
N ASP A 144 -5.05 9.39 -6.71
CA ASP A 144 -4.19 10.26 -7.53
C ASP A 144 -2.82 9.61 -7.73
N PRO A 145 -2.22 9.68 -8.94
CA PRO A 145 -0.95 9.03 -9.25
C PRO A 145 0.29 9.69 -8.62
N GLU A 146 0.15 10.83 -7.94
CA GLU A 146 1.27 11.66 -7.45
C GLU A 146 2.32 10.85 -6.68
N ILE A 147 1.88 9.95 -5.80
CA ILE A 147 2.78 9.17 -4.95
C ILE A 147 3.70 8.26 -5.78
N TYR A 148 3.18 7.61 -6.81
CA TYR A 148 3.95 6.76 -7.71
C TYR A 148 4.81 7.55 -8.67
N GLN A 149 4.31 8.71 -9.16
CA GLN A 149 5.11 9.63 -9.98
C GLN A 149 6.33 10.14 -9.21
N ARG A 150 6.18 10.47 -7.92
CA ARG A 150 7.30 10.87 -7.07
C ARG A 150 8.27 9.72 -6.78
N ALA A 151 7.76 8.50 -6.57
CA ALA A 151 8.61 7.33 -6.37
C ALA A 151 9.43 7.03 -7.63
N MET A 152 8.82 7.10 -8.83
CA MET A 152 9.55 6.96 -10.08
C MET A 152 10.60 8.05 -10.26
N ALA A 153 10.27 9.31 -9.96
CA ALA A 153 11.22 10.42 -10.05
C ALA A 153 12.43 10.21 -9.13
N LEU A 154 12.20 9.69 -7.91
CA LEU A 154 13.26 9.36 -6.95
C LEU A 154 14.21 8.28 -7.50
N ALA A 155 13.67 7.29 -8.23
CA ALA A 155 14.43 6.20 -8.83
C ALA A 155 15.02 6.55 -10.20
N GLY A 156 14.67 7.68 -10.80
CA GLY A 156 14.99 7.98 -12.20
C GLY A 156 14.31 7.04 -13.20
N ALA A 157 13.16 6.47 -12.80
CA ALA A 157 12.42 5.45 -13.54
C ALA A 157 11.33 6.05 -14.45
N ILE A 158 10.93 5.28 -15.46
CA ILE A 158 9.81 5.64 -16.35
C ILE A 158 8.61 4.71 -16.15
N PRO A 159 7.37 5.18 -16.40
CA PRO A 159 6.16 4.41 -16.09
C PRO A 159 6.14 3.01 -16.71
N GLY A 160 6.44 2.90 -18.01
CA GLY A 160 6.41 1.61 -18.73
C GLY A 160 7.42 0.57 -18.24
N ARG A 161 8.42 0.99 -17.46
CA ARG A 161 9.48 0.16 -16.87
C ARG A 161 9.41 0.07 -15.34
N THR A 162 8.32 0.56 -14.76
CA THR A 162 8.04 0.50 -13.33
C THR A 162 6.93 -0.51 -13.07
N LEU A 163 7.15 -1.38 -12.08
CA LEU A 163 6.14 -2.28 -11.53
C LEU A 163 5.63 -1.69 -10.22
N VAL A 164 4.31 -1.54 -10.09
CA VAL A 164 3.64 -1.16 -8.84
C VAL A 164 2.97 -2.39 -8.26
N VAL A 165 3.16 -2.62 -6.96
CA VAL A 165 2.56 -3.73 -6.20
C VAL A 165 1.65 -3.16 -5.13
N GLU A 166 0.39 -3.57 -5.14
CA GLU A 166 -0.70 -3.00 -4.36
C GLU A 166 -1.72 -4.06 -3.93
N ASP A 167 -2.43 -3.78 -2.84
CA ASP A 167 -3.54 -4.58 -2.35
C ASP A 167 -4.88 -3.83 -2.37
N SER A 168 -4.85 -2.48 -2.44
CA SER A 168 -6.02 -1.61 -2.32
C SER A 168 -6.56 -1.11 -3.67
N GLN A 169 -7.88 -0.86 -3.72
CA GLN A 169 -8.53 -0.31 -4.92
C GLN A 169 -7.98 1.07 -5.30
N ASN A 170 -7.75 1.94 -4.32
CA ASN A 170 -7.25 3.29 -4.56
C ASN A 170 -5.79 3.26 -5.04
N GLY A 171 -5.00 2.36 -4.48
CA GLY A 171 -3.62 2.19 -4.88
C GLY A 171 -3.47 1.62 -6.29
N VAL A 172 -4.25 0.61 -6.64
CA VAL A 172 -4.30 0.08 -8.01
C VAL A 172 -4.69 1.17 -9.01
N LYS A 173 -5.73 1.97 -8.71
CA LYS A 173 -6.13 3.09 -9.58
C LYS A 173 -5.01 4.11 -9.74
N ALA A 174 -4.29 4.42 -8.66
CA ALA A 174 -3.16 5.35 -8.68
C ALA A 174 -1.99 4.82 -9.53
N GLY A 175 -1.63 3.54 -9.39
CA GLY A 175 -0.58 2.89 -10.18
C GLY A 175 -0.90 2.87 -11.68
N ILE A 176 -2.14 2.52 -12.03
CA ILE A 176 -2.63 2.56 -13.42
C ILE A 176 -2.62 3.99 -13.96
N ALA A 177 -3.09 4.97 -13.18
CA ALA A 177 -3.09 6.39 -13.57
C ALA A 177 -1.68 6.96 -13.71
N ALA A 178 -0.70 6.44 -12.99
CA ALA A 178 0.72 6.77 -13.16
C ALA A 178 1.33 6.17 -14.44
N GLY A 179 0.61 5.29 -15.14
CA GLY A 179 1.07 4.59 -16.34
C GLY A 179 1.99 3.39 -16.05
N CYS A 180 2.03 2.92 -14.81
CA CYS A 180 2.86 1.80 -14.39
C CYS A 180 2.21 0.45 -14.72
N LYS A 181 3.03 -0.59 -14.80
CA LYS A 181 2.53 -1.97 -14.73
C LYS A 181 2.10 -2.23 -13.30
N THR A 182 0.79 -2.32 -13.07
CA THR A 182 0.26 -2.44 -11.71
C THR A 182 -0.20 -3.87 -11.46
N VAL A 183 0.31 -4.46 -10.38
CA VAL A 183 -0.06 -5.81 -9.90
C VAL A 183 -0.86 -5.64 -8.62
N LEU A 184 -1.96 -6.35 -8.55
CA LEU A 184 -2.81 -6.46 -7.36
C LEU A 184 -2.52 -7.77 -6.64
N ILE A 185 -2.31 -7.68 -5.32
CA ILE A 185 -2.28 -8.82 -4.40
C ILE A 185 -3.35 -8.54 -3.34
N PRO A 186 -4.60 -9.05 -3.51
CA PRO A 186 -5.71 -8.73 -2.62
C PRO A 186 -5.42 -9.14 -1.16
N ASP A 187 -5.76 -8.27 -0.21
CA ASP A 187 -5.72 -8.58 1.22
C ASP A 187 -7.14 -8.59 1.81
N THR A 188 -7.58 -7.51 2.42
CA THR A 188 -8.88 -7.43 3.12
C THR A 188 -10.05 -7.11 2.19
N TRP A 189 -9.77 -6.72 0.95
CA TRP A 189 -10.72 -6.34 -0.08
C TRP A 189 -10.74 -7.34 -1.23
N THR A 190 -11.94 -7.68 -1.73
CA THR A 190 -12.10 -8.53 -2.90
C THR A 190 -12.33 -7.65 -4.13
N PRO A 191 -11.51 -7.77 -5.18
CA PRO A 191 -11.68 -6.97 -6.39
C PRO A 191 -13.06 -7.23 -7.04
N THR A 192 -13.81 -6.15 -7.27
CA THR A 192 -15.06 -6.16 -8.03
C THR A 192 -14.82 -5.37 -9.31
N GLY A 193 -14.51 -6.06 -10.41
CA GLY A 193 -14.21 -5.43 -11.68
C GLY A 193 -12.78 -5.67 -12.15
N ASP A 194 -12.54 -5.39 -13.41
CA ASP A 194 -11.29 -5.70 -14.11
C ASP A 194 -10.33 -4.51 -14.26
N PHE A 195 -10.65 -3.38 -13.60
CA PHE A 195 -9.91 -2.13 -13.80
C PHE A 195 -9.77 -1.73 -15.28
N ASP A 196 -10.82 -1.99 -16.05
CA ASP A 196 -10.87 -1.75 -17.50
C ASP A 196 -9.77 -2.48 -18.30
N GLY A 197 -9.37 -3.67 -17.83
CA GLY A 197 -8.30 -4.46 -18.45
C GLY A 197 -6.90 -3.85 -18.32
N LYS A 198 -6.71 -2.87 -17.43
CA LYS A 198 -5.43 -2.16 -17.26
C LYS A 198 -4.56 -2.74 -16.16
N LEU A 199 -5.10 -3.64 -15.34
CA LEU A 199 -4.32 -4.36 -14.35
C LEU A 199 -3.33 -5.30 -15.05
N TYR A 200 -2.05 -5.22 -14.67
CA TYR A 200 -1.02 -6.05 -15.28
C TYR A 200 -1.17 -7.53 -14.87
N ALA A 201 -1.42 -7.77 -13.60
CA ALA A 201 -1.73 -9.08 -13.04
C ALA A 201 -2.49 -8.93 -11.70
N CYS A 202 -3.25 -9.99 -11.34
CA CYS A 202 -3.76 -10.21 -9.99
C CYS A 202 -3.17 -11.54 -9.50
N LEU A 203 -2.52 -11.53 -8.34
CA LEU A 203 -1.76 -12.64 -7.79
C LEU A 203 -2.24 -12.95 -6.38
N ASP A 204 -2.02 -14.17 -5.93
CA ASP A 204 -2.37 -14.57 -4.56
C ASP A 204 -1.25 -14.26 -3.55
N THR A 205 0.01 -14.20 -4.00
CA THR A 205 1.18 -14.00 -3.14
C THR A 205 2.26 -13.13 -3.79
N LEU A 206 3.09 -12.51 -2.95
CA LEU A 206 4.27 -11.76 -3.41
C LEU A 206 5.31 -12.63 -4.15
N LEU A 207 5.39 -13.92 -3.83
CA LEU A 207 6.33 -14.83 -4.49
C LEU A 207 6.02 -15.03 -5.99
N GLU A 208 4.75 -14.90 -6.37
CA GLU A 208 4.34 -15.01 -7.77
C GLU A 208 4.79 -13.81 -8.63
N LEU A 209 5.31 -12.74 -7.99
CA LEU A 209 5.95 -11.66 -8.73
C LEU A 209 7.31 -12.07 -9.31
N ILE A 210 8.02 -13.02 -8.72
CA ILE A 210 9.38 -13.41 -9.14
C ILE A 210 9.43 -13.76 -10.64
N PRO A 211 8.59 -14.67 -11.16
CA PRO A 211 8.59 -14.97 -12.60
C PRO A 211 8.14 -13.78 -13.47
N ILE A 212 7.33 -12.87 -12.95
CA ILE A 212 6.94 -11.64 -13.66
C ILE A 212 8.13 -10.70 -13.79
N VAL A 213 8.88 -10.49 -12.71
CA VAL A 213 10.10 -9.69 -12.71
C VAL A 213 11.12 -10.26 -13.69
N ASP A 214 11.37 -11.58 -13.66
CA ASP A 214 12.26 -12.25 -14.62
C ASP A 214 11.85 -12.00 -16.08
N LYS A 215 10.57 -12.12 -16.37
CA LYS A 215 10.05 -11.90 -17.72
C LYS A 215 10.21 -10.46 -18.19
N LEU A 216 10.03 -9.50 -17.27
CA LEU A 216 10.15 -8.06 -17.58
C LEU A 216 11.60 -7.62 -17.73
N ASP A 217 12.50 -8.24 -16.97
CA ASP A 217 13.92 -7.90 -16.99
C ASP A 217 14.64 -8.49 -18.21
N ARG A 218 14.29 -9.71 -18.68
CA ARG A 218 14.90 -10.39 -19.85
C ARG A 218 14.48 -9.84 -21.22
N LYS A 219 13.39 -9.10 -21.35
CA LYS A 219 12.84 -8.71 -22.65
C LYS A 219 13.73 -7.82 -23.54
N GLU A 220 14.86 -7.30 -23.06
CA GLU A 220 15.77 -6.50 -23.87
C GLU A 220 16.99 -7.27 -24.41
N GLU A 221 17.27 -8.49 -23.94
CA GLU A 221 18.38 -9.29 -24.47
C GLU A 221 18.08 -9.92 -25.85
N GLU A 222 16.77 -10.13 -26.16
CA GLU A 222 16.36 -10.72 -27.44
C GLU A 222 16.19 -9.72 -28.60
N THR A 223 16.38 -8.42 -28.36
CA THR A 223 16.18 -7.35 -29.39
C THR A 223 17.51 -6.71 -29.85
N LYS A 224 18.64 -7.31 -29.53
CA LYS A 224 19.96 -6.96 -30.07
C LYS A 224 20.47 -8.08 -30.97
#